data_d4069d1c6228cc1cee3279cf226baae5
#
_entry.id   d4069d1c6228cc1cee3279cf226baae5
#
_cell.length_a   1.000
_cell.length_b   1.000
_cell.length_c   1.000
_cell.angle_alpha   90.00
_cell.angle_beta   90.00
_cell.angle_gamma   90.00
#
_symmetry.space_group_name_H-M   'P 1'
#
loop_
_entity.id
_entity.type
_entity.pdbx_description
1 polymer ?
#
loop_
_entity_poly.entity_id
_entity_poly.type
_entity_poly.pdbx_seq_one_letter_code
_entity_poly.pdbx_strand_id
1 'polypeptide(L)'
;MMPRYKKITDLLHSYGVDVIFVDSDGNVEQLIPLWLESGINFIWPFEVAAGNDAVAMRRKYGKDLIIGGTIDKRALIKGREAIREEVMSKVPFLLEQGGYLPTIDHTVPPDVTFENYCYYINLMREVAGLEKLSFY
;
A
#
# COMPACT_ATOMS: atom_id res chain seq x y z
N MET A 1 -21.90 9.02 6.90
CA MET A 1 -20.68 8.20 7.15
C MET A 1 -19.65 9.04 7.89
N MET A 2 -19.14 10.12 7.33
CA MET A 2 -18.06 10.96 7.90
C MET A 2 -18.27 11.43 9.36
N PRO A 3 -19.44 11.96 9.79
CA PRO A 3 -19.61 12.37 11.18
C PRO A 3 -19.48 11.26 12.22
N ARG A 4 -19.72 9.99 11.79
CA ARG A 4 -19.53 8.82 12.67
C ARG A 4 -18.06 8.42 12.74
N TYR A 5 -17.34 8.48 11.62
CA TYR A 5 -15.89 8.27 11.62
C TYR A 5 -15.21 9.29 12.49
N LYS A 6 -15.55 10.58 12.35
CA LYS A 6 -14.95 11.65 13.15
C LYS A 6 -15.11 11.43 14.66
N LYS A 7 -16.24 10.93 15.13
CA LYS A 7 -16.40 10.60 16.56
C LYS A 7 -15.45 9.51 17.01
N ILE A 8 -15.20 8.50 16.18
CA ILE A 8 -14.30 7.39 16.50
C ILE A 8 -12.85 7.87 16.46
N THR A 9 -12.48 8.61 15.42
CA THR A 9 -11.11 9.10 15.23
C THR A 9 -10.74 10.13 16.29
N ASP A 10 -11.65 11.04 16.66
CA ASP A 10 -11.43 12.01 17.75
C ASP A 10 -11.19 11.28 19.08
N LEU A 11 -11.93 10.20 19.36
CA LEU A 11 -11.70 9.37 20.53
C LEU A 11 -10.33 8.68 20.48
N LEU A 12 -9.98 8.06 19.35
CA LEU A 12 -8.68 7.39 19.19
C LEU A 12 -7.51 8.37 19.35
N HIS A 13 -7.60 9.55 18.73
CA HIS A 13 -6.60 10.60 18.87
C HIS A 13 -6.46 11.08 20.33
N SER A 14 -7.56 11.14 21.10
CA SER A 14 -7.50 11.51 22.52
C SER A 14 -6.72 10.50 23.38
N TYR A 15 -6.53 9.28 22.88
CA TYR A 15 -5.68 8.24 23.50
C TYR A 15 -4.28 8.14 22.88
N GLY A 16 -3.89 9.09 22.01
CA GLY A 16 -2.57 9.12 21.37
C GLY A 16 -2.41 8.16 20.17
N VAL A 17 -3.51 7.75 19.56
CA VAL A 17 -3.46 6.95 18.32
C VAL A 17 -3.34 7.89 17.13
N ASP A 18 -2.14 7.97 16.53
CA ASP A 18 -1.86 8.89 15.42
C ASP A 18 -2.13 8.27 14.04
N VAL A 19 -2.09 6.94 13.92
CA VAL A 19 -2.32 6.22 12.66
C VAL A 19 -3.64 5.47 12.74
N ILE A 20 -4.60 5.89 11.93
CA ILE A 20 -5.93 5.29 11.87
C ILE A 20 -6.16 4.75 10.46
N PHE A 21 -6.35 3.45 10.39
CA PHE A 21 -6.43 2.65 9.18
C PHE A 21 -7.88 2.45 8.71
N VAL A 22 -8.08 2.50 7.38
CA VAL A 22 -9.31 2.04 6.73
C VAL A 22 -8.98 0.96 5.71
N ASP A 23 -9.75 -0.10 5.76
CA ASP A 23 -9.78 -1.17 4.75
C ASP A 23 -10.92 -0.88 3.78
N SER A 24 -10.59 -0.71 2.49
CA SER A 24 -11.59 -0.42 1.46
C SER A 24 -11.12 -0.85 0.08
N ASP A 25 -11.84 -1.77 -0.51
CA ASP A 25 -11.62 -2.24 -1.87
C ASP A 25 -12.05 -1.22 -2.94
N GLY A 26 -11.61 -1.46 -4.18
CA GLY A 26 -12.01 -0.68 -5.34
C GLY A 26 -11.25 0.63 -5.52
N ASN A 27 -11.79 1.52 -6.35
CA ASN A 27 -11.20 2.84 -6.55
C ASN A 27 -11.60 3.78 -5.41
N VAL A 28 -10.61 4.18 -4.62
CA VAL A 28 -10.82 4.96 -3.39
C VAL A 28 -10.46 6.45 -3.54
N GLU A 29 -10.03 6.89 -4.71
CA GLU A 29 -9.50 8.25 -4.92
C GLU A 29 -10.45 9.36 -4.45
N GLN A 30 -11.74 9.20 -4.71
CA GLN A 30 -12.75 10.19 -4.31
C GLN A 30 -13.05 10.18 -2.80
N LEU A 31 -12.71 9.10 -2.10
CA LEU A 31 -12.95 8.96 -0.66
C LEU A 31 -11.77 9.49 0.18
N ILE A 32 -10.58 9.53 -0.38
CA ILE A 32 -9.35 9.97 0.33
C ILE A 32 -9.53 11.31 1.05
N PRO A 33 -9.98 12.40 0.39
CA PRO A 33 -10.12 13.67 1.10
C PRO A 33 -11.13 13.62 2.24
N LEU A 34 -12.20 12.84 2.09
CA LEU A 34 -13.21 12.68 3.14
C LEU A 34 -12.67 11.90 4.33
N TRP A 35 -11.84 10.88 4.09
CA TRP A 35 -11.18 10.12 5.15
C TRP A 35 -10.17 10.97 5.90
N LEU A 36 -9.31 11.71 5.19
CA LEU A 36 -8.34 12.61 5.81
C LEU A 36 -9.05 13.67 6.66
N GLU A 37 -10.13 14.29 6.16
CA GLU A 37 -10.95 15.25 6.92
C GLU A 37 -11.55 14.62 8.18
N SER A 38 -11.90 13.34 8.13
CA SER A 38 -12.44 12.61 9.29
C SER A 38 -11.38 12.05 10.24
N GLY A 39 -10.07 12.26 9.97
CA GLY A 39 -8.98 11.80 10.81
C GLY A 39 -8.47 10.40 10.51
N ILE A 40 -8.91 9.77 9.42
CA ILE A 40 -8.34 8.51 8.91
C ILE A 40 -7.20 8.87 7.97
N ASN A 41 -6.01 8.34 8.20
CA ASN A 41 -4.81 8.72 7.46
C ASN A 41 -4.03 7.55 6.84
N PHE A 42 -4.50 6.31 7.01
CA PHE A 42 -3.90 5.13 6.39
C PHE A 42 -4.94 4.35 5.59
N ILE A 43 -4.65 4.08 4.33
CA ILE A 43 -5.53 3.37 3.39
C ILE A 43 -4.85 2.11 2.88
N TRP A 44 -5.56 1.00 2.97
CA TRP A 44 -5.18 -0.31 2.43
C TRP A 44 -6.46 -1.13 2.13
N PRO A 45 -6.47 -1.98 1.11
CA PRO A 45 -5.49 -2.12 0.03
C PRO A 45 -5.64 -0.99 -1.00
N PHE A 46 -4.51 -0.56 -1.57
CA PHE A 46 -4.53 0.44 -2.64
C PHE A 46 -4.55 -0.27 -4.00
N GLU A 47 -5.72 -0.85 -4.33
CA GLU A 47 -5.91 -1.79 -5.43
C GLU A 47 -5.50 -1.21 -6.79
N VAL A 48 -4.45 -1.77 -7.39
CA VAL A 48 -3.94 -1.33 -8.70
C VAL A 48 -4.94 -1.65 -9.81
N ALA A 49 -5.57 -2.83 -9.74
CA ALA A 49 -6.58 -3.27 -10.71
C ALA A 49 -7.82 -2.36 -10.76
N ALA A 50 -8.12 -1.67 -9.68
CA ALA A 50 -9.22 -0.71 -9.59
C ALA A 50 -8.85 0.69 -10.12
N GLY A 51 -7.61 0.87 -10.59
CA GLY A 51 -7.13 2.14 -11.15
C GLY A 51 -6.60 3.14 -10.12
N ASN A 52 -6.26 2.70 -8.90
CA ASN A 52 -5.60 3.56 -7.95
C ASN A 52 -4.12 3.76 -8.33
N ASP A 53 -3.67 5.01 -8.34
CA ASP A 53 -2.27 5.39 -8.60
C ASP A 53 -1.61 5.92 -7.31
N ALA A 54 -0.83 5.05 -6.66
CA ALA A 54 -0.15 5.37 -5.41
C ALA A 54 0.87 6.51 -5.56
N VAL A 55 1.56 6.61 -6.70
CA VAL A 55 2.54 7.67 -6.97
C VAL A 55 1.82 9.02 -7.13
N ALA A 56 0.73 9.05 -7.89
CA ALA A 56 -0.08 10.26 -8.05
C ALA A 56 -0.68 10.71 -6.71
N MET A 57 -1.19 9.77 -5.90
CA MET A 57 -1.76 10.08 -4.59
C MET A 57 -0.70 10.56 -3.60
N ARG A 58 0.51 9.96 -3.61
CA ARG A 58 1.65 10.45 -2.81
C ARG A 58 2.02 11.89 -3.18
N ARG A 59 2.06 12.22 -4.47
CA ARG A 59 2.35 13.59 -4.92
C ARG A 59 1.26 14.59 -4.53
N LYS A 60 0.01 14.14 -4.51
CA LYS A 60 -1.15 14.98 -4.20
C LYS A 60 -1.31 15.27 -2.70
N TYR A 61 -1.16 14.24 -1.87
CA TYR A 61 -1.46 14.31 -0.42
C TYR A 61 -0.22 14.31 0.47
N GLY A 62 0.97 14.12 -0.10
CA GLY A 62 2.21 14.12 0.68
C GLY A 62 2.20 13.05 1.77
N LYS A 63 2.70 13.40 2.95
CA LYS A 63 2.82 12.51 4.11
C LYS A 63 1.55 12.43 4.97
N ASP A 64 0.54 13.25 4.70
CA ASP A 64 -0.74 13.19 5.39
C ASP A 64 -1.49 11.88 5.08
N LEU A 65 -1.14 11.23 3.97
CA LEU A 65 -1.68 9.95 3.55
C LEU A 65 -0.64 8.84 3.68
N ILE A 66 -0.90 7.85 4.52
CA ILE A 66 -0.16 6.59 4.55
C ILE A 66 -0.82 5.62 3.56
N ILE A 67 -0.01 5.02 2.69
CA ILE A 67 -0.49 4.16 1.61
C ILE A 67 0.09 2.76 1.79
N GLY A 68 -0.76 1.73 1.69
CA GLY A 68 -0.33 0.34 1.69
C GLY A 68 -1.01 -0.50 0.62
N GLY A 69 -0.43 -1.66 0.26
CA GLY A 69 -1.03 -2.56 -0.71
C GLY A 69 -1.06 -1.98 -2.12
N THR A 70 0.10 -1.67 -2.67
CA THR A 70 0.21 -0.97 -3.97
C THR A 70 0.80 -1.81 -5.08
N ILE A 71 1.21 -3.04 -4.79
CA ILE A 71 1.81 -3.94 -5.78
C ILE A 71 0.72 -4.80 -6.39
N ASP A 72 0.56 -4.70 -7.70
CA ASP A 72 -0.43 -5.51 -8.44
C ASP A 72 -0.16 -7.00 -8.26
N LYS A 73 -1.03 -7.68 -7.54
CA LYS A 73 -0.96 -9.13 -7.32
C LYS A 73 -0.87 -9.93 -8.63
N ARG A 74 -1.43 -9.40 -9.73
CA ARG A 74 -1.38 -10.04 -11.05
C ARG A 74 0.02 -10.04 -11.67
N ALA A 75 0.89 -9.12 -11.27
CA ALA A 75 2.29 -9.13 -11.71
C ALA A 75 3.04 -10.35 -11.17
N LEU A 76 2.71 -10.80 -9.95
CA LEU A 76 3.34 -11.96 -9.34
C LEU A 76 3.05 -13.27 -10.09
N ILE A 77 1.90 -13.36 -10.76
CA ILE A 77 1.53 -14.52 -11.61
C ILE A 77 2.38 -14.58 -12.88
N LYS A 78 2.75 -13.42 -13.43
CA LYS A 78 3.42 -13.30 -14.74
C LYS A 78 4.92 -13.61 -14.70
N GLY A 79 5.53 -13.69 -13.53
CA GLY A 79 6.93 -14.03 -13.35
C GLY A 79 7.85 -12.83 -13.06
N ARG A 80 9.14 -13.13 -12.96
CA ARG A 80 10.16 -12.22 -12.39
C ARG A 80 10.26 -10.87 -13.09
N GLU A 81 10.15 -10.84 -14.41
CA GLU A 81 10.26 -9.58 -15.17
C GLU A 81 9.11 -8.63 -14.85
N ALA A 82 7.87 -9.13 -14.89
CA ALA A 82 6.69 -8.37 -14.53
C ALA A 82 6.72 -7.90 -13.06
N ILE A 83 7.19 -8.76 -12.14
CA ILE A 83 7.38 -8.41 -10.73
C ILE A 83 8.39 -7.26 -10.60
N ARG A 84 9.51 -7.36 -11.32
CA ARG A 84 10.55 -6.33 -11.27
C ARG A 84 10.04 -4.99 -11.81
N GLU A 85 9.37 -4.99 -12.94
CA GLU A 85 8.77 -3.80 -13.55
C GLU A 85 7.77 -3.15 -12.57
N GLU A 86 6.86 -3.95 -12.03
CA GLU A 86 5.85 -3.50 -11.09
C GLU A 86 6.45 -2.86 -9.82
N VAL A 87 7.43 -3.50 -9.20
CA VAL A 87 8.11 -3.01 -8.01
C VAL A 87 8.92 -1.76 -8.32
N MET A 88 9.76 -1.80 -9.37
CA MET A 88 10.70 -0.72 -9.65
C MET A 88 10.02 0.55 -10.17
N SER A 89 8.82 0.45 -10.73
CA SER A 89 8.05 1.60 -11.21
C SER A 89 7.56 2.53 -10.10
N LYS A 90 7.44 2.06 -8.88
CA LYS A 90 6.81 2.84 -7.79
C LYS A 90 7.47 2.71 -6.41
N VAL A 91 7.95 1.52 -6.03
CA VAL A 91 8.41 1.27 -4.66
C VAL A 91 9.60 2.14 -4.24
N PRO A 92 10.65 2.34 -5.07
CA PRO A 92 11.77 3.20 -4.69
C PRO A 92 11.32 4.61 -4.33
N PHE A 93 10.48 5.21 -5.17
CA PHE A 93 9.93 6.55 -4.93
C PHE A 93 9.07 6.60 -3.64
N LEU A 94 8.16 5.64 -3.46
CA LEU A 94 7.26 5.62 -2.31
C LEU A 94 8.00 5.40 -0.98
N LEU A 95 9.04 4.54 -0.98
CA LEU A 95 9.89 4.33 0.19
C LEU A 95 10.70 5.59 0.55
N GLU A 96 11.26 6.26 -0.44
CA GLU A 96 12.00 7.51 -0.23
C GLU A 96 11.11 8.59 0.41
N GLN A 97 9.85 8.68 -0.03
CA GLN A 97 8.90 9.65 0.52
C GLN A 97 8.44 9.29 1.95
N GLY A 98 8.48 8.01 2.35
CA GLY A 98 7.97 7.52 3.62
C GLY A 98 6.43 7.46 3.69
N GLY A 99 5.87 7.06 4.85
CA GLY A 99 4.43 6.86 5.00
C GLY A 99 3.90 5.78 4.04
N TYR A 100 4.68 4.71 3.84
CA TYR A 100 4.38 3.67 2.86
C TYR A 100 4.56 2.28 3.47
N LEU A 101 3.55 1.43 3.31
CA LEU A 101 3.61 0.02 3.67
C LEU A 101 3.71 -0.82 2.38
N PRO A 102 4.91 -1.29 2.03
CA PRO A 102 5.16 -1.96 0.76
C PRO A 102 4.65 -3.41 0.75
N THR A 103 3.38 -3.59 0.43
CA THR A 103 2.74 -4.90 0.30
C THR A 103 2.03 -5.05 -1.04
N ILE A 104 1.68 -6.27 -1.40
CA ILE A 104 0.74 -6.51 -2.50
C ILE A 104 -0.61 -5.89 -2.17
N ASP A 105 -1.38 -5.60 -3.21
CA ASP A 105 -2.66 -4.90 -3.14
C ASP A 105 -3.83 -5.76 -2.67
N HIS A 106 -3.56 -6.98 -2.23
CA HIS A 106 -4.55 -7.90 -1.67
C HIS A 106 -3.87 -9.18 -1.14
N THR A 107 -4.64 -10.24 -0.90
CA THR A 107 -4.09 -11.58 -0.62
C THR A 107 -3.33 -12.14 -1.82
N VAL A 108 -2.34 -13.00 -1.57
CA VAL A 108 -1.59 -13.69 -2.64
C VAL A 108 -2.52 -14.65 -3.37
N PRO A 109 -2.73 -14.47 -4.69
CA PRO A 109 -3.56 -15.40 -5.47
C PRO A 109 -2.94 -16.81 -5.52
N PRO A 110 -3.77 -17.87 -5.62
CA PRO A 110 -3.27 -19.25 -5.69
C PRO A 110 -2.43 -19.54 -6.93
N ASP A 111 -2.56 -18.74 -7.98
CA ASP A 111 -1.78 -18.87 -9.23
C ASP A 111 -0.34 -18.32 -9.10
N VAL A 112 -0.01 -17.67 -8.00
CA VAL A 112 1.35 -17.20 -7.73
C VAL A 112 2.19 -18.38 -7.25
N THR A 113 3.25 -18.70 -7.99
CA THR A 113 4.19 -19.75 -7.56
C THR A 113 4.98 -19.29 -6.34
N PHE A 114 5.37 -20.23 -5.48
CA PHE A 114 6.23 -19.93 -4.34
C PHE A 114 7.55 -19.27 -4.75
N GLU A 115 8.13 -19.69 -5.89
CA GLU A 115 9.34 -19.10 -6.44
C GLU A 115 9.16 -17.62 -6.81
N ASN A 116 8.05 -17.25 -7.45
CA ASN A 116 7.74 -15.85 -7.77
C ASN A 116 7.53 -15.02 -6.49
N TYR A 117 6.87 -15.59 -5.50
CA TYR A 117 6.67 -14.93 -4.22
C TYR A 117 8.00 -14.70 -3.49
N CYS A 118 8.89 -15.68 -3.42
CA CYS A 118 10.22 -15.53 -2.85
C CYS A 118 11.06 -14.47 -3.59
N TYR A 119 10.97 -14.45 -4.92
CA TYR A 119 11.62 -13.42 -5.73
C TYR A 119 11.08 -12.02 -5.39
N TYR A 120 9.75 -11.88 -5.32
CA TYR A 120 9.11 -10.63 -4.94
C TYR A 120 9.58 -10.14 -3.56
N ILE A 121 9.53 -10.98 -2.54
CA ILE A 121 9.98 -10.62 -1.20
C ILE A 121 11.44 -10.18 -1.20
N ASN A 122 12.33 -10.91 -1.88
CA ASN A 122 13.74 -10.56 -1.93
C ASN A 122 14.02 -9.27 -2.72
N LEU A 123 13.26 -9.01 -3.78
CA LEU A 123 13.34 -7.75 -4.51
C LEU A 123 12.86 -6.56 -3.64
N MET A 124 11.76 -6.73 -2.91
CA MET A 124 11.28 -5.70 -1.98
C MET A 124 12.30 -5.39 -0.89
N ARG A 125 12.93 -6.42 -0.33
CA ARG A 125 13.99 -6.25 0.67
C ARG A 125 15.22 -5.55 0.10
N GLU A 126 15.65 -5.91 -1.11
CA GLU A 126 16.75 -5.27 -1.82
C GLU A 126 16.50 -3.77 -2.03
N VAL A 127 15.29 -3.41 -2.51
CA VAL A 127 14.89 -2.02 -2.71
C VAL A 127 14.82 -1.25 -1.38
N ALA A 128 14.45 -1.92 -0.29
CA ALA A 128 14.44 -1.34 1.06
C ALA A 128 15.81 -1.31 1.75
N GLY A 129 16.89 -1.76 1.09
CA GLY A 129 18.24 -1.83 1.67
C GLY A 129 18.41 -2.93 2.73
N LEU A 130 17.57 -3.95 2.71
CA LEU A 130 17.60 -5.09 3.64
C LEU A 130 18.27 -6.31 3.00
N GLU A 131 18.88 -7.15 3.82
CA GLU A 131 19.45 -8.42 3.36
C GLU A 131 18.36 -9.36 2.81
N LYS A 132 18.72 -10.12 1.76
CA LYS A 132 17.85 -11.15 1.18
C LYS A 132 17.63 -12.29 2.18
N LEU A 133 16.45 -12.89 2.11
CA LEU A 133 16.13 -14.09 2.88
C LEU A 133 16.57 -15.34 2.12
N SER A 134 17.03 -16.34 2.87
CA SER A 134 17.13 -17.74 2.38
C SER A 134 15.78 -18.42 2.66
N PHE A 135 15.20 -18.99 1.63
CA PHE A 135 13.92 -19.72 1.73
C PHE A 135 14.14 -21.24 1.73
N TYR A 136 15.41 -21.71 1.73
CA TYR A 136 15.79 -23.12 1.76
C TYR A 136 17.03 -23.32 2.63
#